data_164ee54ab08b0d7095742eb6d741bb3c
#
_entry.id   164ee54ab08b0d7095742eb6d741bb3c
#
_cell.length_a   1.000
_cell.length_b   1.000
_cell.length_c   1.000
_cell.angle_alpha   90.00
_cell.angle_beta   90.00
_cell.angle_gamma   90.00
#
_symmetry.space_group_name_H-M   'P 1'
#
loop_
_entity.id
_entity.type
_entity.pdbx_description
1 polymer ?
#
loop_
_entity_poly.entity_id
_entity_poly.type
_entity_poly.pdbx_seq_one_letter_code
_entity_poly.pdbx_strand_id
1 'polypeptide(L)'
;WGPGVTSQVLGYGKVTTWEDINTVMSTLYPGEDGRSQYRVCIYGIDAGYRTEEVYDYCWQHQGVAFPVKGSSTQMAAYLRATNIEPRSPGKMPLQLWLVNTDQYKNDIATRIGTPIGRSSWMLNADCSREFAEHITSEHRIVDDKGREKWELKTSAKQNHWWDCCVYAFAVADLVNMRALQERIIEEPADTAAEDEELAIPEPGFTI
;
A
#
# COMPACT_ATOMS: atom_id res chain seq x y z
N TRP A 1 1.18 2.09 4.01
CA TRP A 1 1.14 3.52 3.66
C TRP A 1 0.75 4.33 4.88
N GLY A 2 1.36 5.47 5.08
CA GLY A 2 1.14 6.37 6.19
C GLY A 2 1.02 7.83 5.77
N PRO A 3 0.83 8.73 6.74
CA PRO A 3 0.73 10.17 6.52
C PRO A 3 1.91 10.72 5.73
N GLY A 4 1.67 11.77 4.95
CA GLY A 4 2.69 12.36 4.09
C GLY A 4 3.19 11.43 2.98
N VAL A 5 2.39 10.42 2.61
CA VAL A 5 2.71 9.42 1.58
C VAL A 5 3.97 8.61 1.92
N THR A 6 4.25 8.42 3.22
CA THR A 6 5.26 7.47 3.66
C THR A 6 4.83 6.05 3.33
N SER A 7 5.76 5.20 2.98
CA SER A 7 5.47 3.81 2.66
C SER A 7 6.60 2.89 3.09
N GLN A 8 6.23 1.69 3.47
CA GLN A 8 7.15 0.64 3.85
C GLN A 8 6.70 -0.68 3.25
N VAL A 9 7.63 -1.43 2.68
CA VAL A 9 7.40 -2.82 2.29
C VAL A 9 7.53 -3.67 3.55
N LEU A 10 6.40 -4.22 4.00
CA LEU A 10 6.33 -5.03 5.22
C LEU A 10 6.67 -6.49 4.96
N GLY A 11 6.41 -6.98 3.73
CA GLY A 11 6.69 -8.35 3.35
C GLY A 11 6.58 -8.54 1.84
N TYR A 12 7.18 -9.59 1.36
CA TYR A 12 7.14 -10.05 -0.02
C TYR A 12 7.33 -11.56 -0.05
N GLY A 13 6.90 -12.20 -1.13
CA GLY A 13 7.03 -13.64 -1.26
C GLY A 13 6.36 -14.16 -2.53
N LYS A 14 6.34 -15.48 -2.64
CA LYS A 14 5.66 -16.20 -3.73
C LYS A 14 4.53 -17.02 -3.15
N VAL A 15 3.38 -16.97 -3.78
CA VAL A 15 2.20 -17.77 -3.46
C VAL A 15 1.83 -18.59 -4.68
N THR A 16 1.16 -19.72 -4.47
CA THR A 16 0.83 -20.67 -5.56
C THR A 16 -0.67 -20.88 -5.71
N THR A 17 -1.45 -20.57 -4.70
CA THR A 17 -2.90 -20.77 -4.68
C THR A 17 -3.64 -19.50 -4.29
N TRP A 18 -4.93 -19.43 -4.60
CA TRP A 18 -5.81 -18.35 -4.15
C TRP A 18 -5.97 -18.34 -2.62
N GLU A 19 -5.91 -19.49 -1.97
CA GLU A 19 -5.97 -19.61 -0.52
C GLU A 19 -4.71 -19.04 0.15
N ASP A 20 -3.54 -19.20 -0.47
CA ASP A 20 -2.32 -18.55 0.01
C ASP A 20 -2.48 -17.02 -0.01
N ILE A 21 -3.12 -16.46 -1.05
CA ILE A 21 -3.42 -15.03 -1.11
C ILE A 21 -4.34 -14.63 0.04
N ASN A 22 -5.43 -15.37 0.29
CA ASN A 22 -6.34 -15.11 1.42
C ASN A 22 -5.59 -15.10 2.74
N THR A 23 -4.69 -16.04 2.95
CA THR A 23 -3.86 -16.14 4.16
C THR A 23 -2.97 -14.91 4.33
N VAL A 24 -2.24 -14.51 3.27
CA VAL A 24 -1.37 -13.32 3.31
C VAL A 24 -2.18 -12.05 3.57
N MET A 25 -3.34 -11.89 2.90
CA MET A 25 -4.17 -10.68 3.04
C MET A 25 -4.88 -10.59 4.38
N SER A 26 -5.08 -11.71 5.09
CA SER A 26 -5.63 -11.74 6.44
C SER A 26 -4.60 -11.59 7.55
N THR A 27 -3.31 -11.54 7.22
CA THR A 27 -2.23 -11.36 8.20
C THR A 27 -2.37 -10.04 8.95
N LEU A 28 -2.19 -10.10 10.28
CA LEU A 28 -2.17 -8.93 11.13
C LEU A 28 -0.72 -8.49 11.36
N TYR A 29 -0.48 -7.21 11.17
CA TYR A 29 0.82 -6.58 11.36
C TYR A 29 0.81 -5.78 12.65
N PRO A 30 1.76 -6.00 13.59
CA PRO A 30 1.82 -5.23 14.82
C PRO A 30 2.27 -3.79 14.53
N GLY A 31 1.68 -2.84 15.26
CA GLY A 31 2.15 -1.46 15.28
C GLY A 31 3.38 -1.29 16.13
N GLU A 32 4.11 -0.18 15.95
CA GLU A 32 5.29 0.17 16.74
C GLU A 32 4.97 0.35 18.23
N ASP A 33 3.72 0.74 18.55
CA ASP A 33 3.23 0.89 19.91
C ASP A 33 3.03 -0.45 20.65
N GLY A 34 3.24 -1.59 19.98
CA GLY A 34 3.03 -2.93 20.51
C GLY A 34 1.58 -3.27 20.89
N ARG A 35 0.62 -2.39 20.61
CA ARG A 35 -0.80 -2.52 20.94
C ARG A 35 -1.70 -2.54 19.72
N SER A 36 -1.42 -1.68 18.76
CA SER A 36 -2.18 -1.58 17.50
C SER A 36 -1.88 -2.77 16.60
N GLN A 37 -2.91 -3.20 15.85
CA GLN A 37 -2.77 -4.20 14.82
C GLN A 37 -3.34 -3.66 13.51
N TYR A 38 -2.61 -3.82 12.45
CA TYR A 38 -2.99 -3.40 11.12
C TYR A 38 -3.23 -4.61 10.22
N ARG A 39 -4.17 -4.46 9.31
CA ARG A 39 -4.45 -5.47 8.29
C ARG A 39 -4.43 -4.85 6.91
N VAL A 40 -4.29 -5.68 5.89
CA VAL A 40 -4.47 -5.25 4.51
C VAL A 40 -5.92 -4.84 4.31
N CYS A 41 -6.14 -3.58 3.92
CA CYS A 41 -7.48 -3.03 3.66
C CYS A 41 -7.89 -3.24 2.21
N ILE A 42 -6.93 -3.12 1.29
CA ILE A 42 -7.14 -3.29 -0.14
C ILE A 42 -5.88 -3.86 -0.78
N TYR A 43 -6.05 -4.54 -1.91
CA TYR A 43 -4.93 -5.08 -2.69
C TYR A 43 -5.27 -5.19 -4.17
N GLY A 44 -4.24 -5.14 -5.00
CA GLY A 44 -4.35 -5.32 -6.45
C GLY A 44 -3.84 -6.68 -6.88
N ILE A 45 -4.49 -7.25 -7.89
CA ILE A 45 -4.06 -8.49 -8.53
C ILE A 45 -3.86 -8.22 -10.01
N ASP A 46 -2.68 -8.55 -10.53
CA ASP A 46 -2.39 -8.37 -11.96
C ASP A 46 -3.29 -9.26 -12.82
N ALA A 47 -4.10 -8.61 -13.65
CA ALA A 47 -5.00 -9.25 -14.61
C ALA A 47 -4.36 -9.44 -16.00
N GLY A 48 -3.05 -9.26 -16.13
CA GLY A 48 -2.32 -9.50 -17.38
C GLY A 48 -2.18 -10.97 -17.75
N TYR A 49 -2.23 -11.85 -16.76
CA TYR A 49 -2.21 -13.31 -16.92
C TYR A 49 -3.35 -13.95 -16.13
N ARG A 50 -3.95 -15.05 -16.65
CA ARG A 50 -5.12 -15.75 -16.07
C ARG A 50 -6.28 -14.79 -15.78
N THR A 51 -6.55 -13.87 -16.69
CA THR A 51 -7.47 -12.73 -16.55
C THR A 51 -8.82 -13.13 -15.96
N GLU A 52 -9.42 -14.21 -16.44
CA GLU A 52 -10.74 -14.67 -16.01
C GLU A 52 -10.75 -15.12 -14.55
N GLU A 53 -9.72 -15.85 -14.12
CA GLU A 53 -9.61 -16.30 -12.74
C GLU A 53 -9.38 -15.12 -11.79
N VAL A 54 -8.59 -14.11 -12.22
CA VAL A 54 -8.41 -12.87 -11.47
C VAL A 54 -9.73 -12.13 -11.32
N TYR A 55 -10.53 -12.05 -12.39
CA TYR A 55 -11.84 -11.40 -12.32
C TYR A 55 -12.80 -12.16 -11.39
N ASP A 56 -12.86 -13.48 -11.51
CA ASP A 56 -13.71 -14.31 -10.64
C ASP A 56 -13.32 -14.17 -9.17
N TYR A 57 -12.02 -14.15 -8.86
CA TYR A 57 -11.53 -13.92 -7.52
C TYR A 57 -11.89 -12.51 -7.02
N CYS A 58 -11.68 -11.48 -7.82
CA CYS A 58 -12.01 -10.10 -7.44
C CYS A 58 -13.53 -9.90 -7.26
N TRP A 59 -14.37 -10.60 -8.03
CA TRP A 59 -15.84 -10.58 -7.78
C TRP A 59 -16.21 -11.20 -6.44
N GLN A 60 -15.51 -12.22 -5.99
CA GLN A 60 -15.75 -12.83 -4.67
C GLN A 60 -15.27 -11.92 -3.52
N HIS A 61 -14.30 -11.04 -3.79
CA HIS A 61 -13.66 -10.16 -2.82
C HIS A 61 -13.88 -8.68 -3.15
N GLN A 62 -15.07 -8.32 -3.65
CA GLN A 62 -15.39 -6.93 -4.01
C GLN A 62 -15.17 -5.96 -2.85
N GLY A 63 -14.63 -4.78 -3.17
CA GLY A 63 -14.35 -3.74 -2.20
C GLY A 63 -12.97 -3.85 -1.53
N VAL A 64 -12.29 -5.00 -1.64
CA VAL A 64 -10.93 -5.20 -1.09
C VAL A 64 -9.93 -5.66 -2.13
N ALA A 65 -10.33 -6.51 -3.10
CA ALA A 65 -9.48 -6.98 -4.19
C ALA A 65 -9.83 -6.25 -5.49
N PHE A 66 -8.82 -5.70 -6.15
CA PHE A 66 -8.98 -4.95 -7.39
C PHE A 66 -8.15 -5.56 -8.52
N PRO A 67 -8.75 -5.89 -9.67
CA PRO A 67 -7.96 -6.29 -10.82
C PRO A 67 -7.22 -5.07 -11.37
N VAL A 68 -5.91 -5.18 -11.51
CA VAL A 68 -5.04 -4.15 -12.06
C VAL A 68 -4.31 -4.68 -13.28
N LYS A 69 -3.90 -3.78 -14.18
CA LYS A 69 -3.10 -4.16 -15.36
C LYS A 69 -2.26 -2.98 -15.80
N GLY A 70 -1.00 -3.20 -16.08
CA GLY A 70 -0.15 -2.21 -16.73
C GLY A 70 -0.72 -1.81 -18.09
N SER A 71 -0.76 -0.51 -18.38
CA SER A 71 -1.21 -0.04 -19.68
C SER A 71 -0.14 -0.32 -20.75
N SER A 72 -0.53 -0.92 -21.85
CA SER A 72 0.32 -1.09 -23.03
C SER A 72 0.40 0.16 -23.90
N THR A 73 -0.40 1.18 -23.59
CA THR A 73 -0.44 2.45 -24.32
C THR A 73 -0.11 3.60 -23.38
N GLN A 74 0.46 4.66 -23.93
CA GLN A 74 0.74 5.85 -23.15
C GLN A 74 -0.55 6.43 -22.55
N MET A 75 -0.50 6.75 -21.27
CA MET A 75 -1.60 7.37 -20.53
C MET A 75 -1.13 8.71 -19.94
N ALA A 76 -1.99 9.73 -20.00
CA ALA A 76 -1.76 10.99 -19.29
C ALA A 76 -2.10 10.87 -17.80
N ALA A 77 -3.11 10.07 -17.47
CA ALA A 77 -3.52 9.82 -16.09
C ALA A 77 -2.72 8.67 -15.47
N TYR A 78 -2.56 8.70 -14.16
CA TYR A 78 -1.96 7.61 -13.37
C TYR A 78 -2.78 6.32 -13.44
N LEU A 79 -4.10 6.47 -13.38
CA LEU A 79 -5.07 5.37 -13.35
C LEU A 79 -6.23 5.65 -14.30
N ARG A 80 -6.76 4.60 -14.91
CA ARG A 80 -8.00 4.64 -15.69
C ARG A 80 -8.83 3.40 -15.41
N ALA A 81 -10.08 3.60 -15.00
CA ALA A 81 -11.03 2.51 -14.81
C ALA A 81 -11.65 2.07 -16.15
N THR A 82 -11.89 0.78 -16.27
CA THR A 82 -12.70 0.17 -17.33
C THR A 82 -13.66 -0.81 -16.68
N ASN A 83 -14.94 -0.70 -16.98
CA ASN A 83 -15.94 -1.63 -16.45
C ASN A 83 -15.83 -2.99 -17.13
N ILE A 84 -15.94 -4.02 -16.32
CA ILE A 84 -16.06 -5.41 -16.74
C ILE A 84 -17.47 -5.84 -16.37
N GLU A 85 -18.28 -6.14 -17.39
CA GLU A 85 -19.65 -6.58 -17.18
C GLU A 85 -19.69 -7.97 -16.58
N PRO A 86 -20.52 -8.20 -15.55
CA PRO A 86 -20.65 -9.50 -14.94
C PRO A 86 -21.29 -10.50 -15.90
N ARG A 87 -20.82 -11.75 -15.88
CA ARG A 87 -21.38 -12.83 -16.69
C ARG A 87 -22.74 -13.32 -16.20
N SER A 88 -23.11 -12.98 -14.98
CA SER A 88 -24.37 -13.39 -14.36
C SER A 88 -25.22 -12.17 -14.03
N PRO A 89 -26.54 -12.20 -14.32
CA PRO A 89 -27.46 -11.13 -13.96
C PRO A 89 -27.45 -10.84 -12.44
N GLY A 90 -27.58 -9.55 -12.08
CA GLY A 90 -27.70 -9.13 -10.69
C GLY A 90 -26.39 -8.93 -9.92
N LYS A 91 -25.24 -9.18 -10.53
CA LYS A 91 -23.93 -8.80 -9.97
C LYS A 91 -23.56 -7.38 -10.40
N MET A 92 -22.89 -6.65 -9.53
CA MET A 92 -22.34 -5.33 -9.88
C MET A 92 -21.16 -5.48 -10.85
N PRO A 93 -20.97 -4.53 -11.78
CA PRO A 93 -19.77 -4.48 -12.62
C PRO A 93 -18.50 -4.45 -11.77
N LEU A 94 -17.45 -5.12 -12.25
CA LEU A 94 -16.11 -5.03 -11.69
C LEU A 94 -15.33 -3.96 -12.45
N GLN A 95 -14.48 -3.21 -11.77
CA GLN A 95 -13.61 -2.23 -12.42
C GLN A 95 -12.20 -2.79 -12.56
N LEU A 96 -11.74 -2.94 -13.81
CA LEU A 96 -10.33 -3.12 -14.12
C LEU A 96 -9.62 -1.77 -14.08
N TRP A 97 -8.55 -1.68 -13.34
CA TRP A 97 -7.72 -0.50 -13.26
C TRP A 97 -6.49 -0.61 -14.15
N LEU A 98 -6.47 0.18 -15.21
CA LEU A 98 -5.29 0.35 -16.04
C LEU A 98 -4.33 1.31 -15.37
N VAL A 99 -3.09 0.86 -15.18
CA VAL A 99 -2.04 1.55 -14.42
C VAL A 99 -1.00 2.11 -15.38
N ASN A 100 -0.68 3.39 -15.26
CA ASN A 100 0.48 3.99 -15.89
C ASN A 100 1.74 3.60 -15.10
N THR A 101 2.29 2.44 -15.43
CA THR A 101 3.41 1.85 -14.70
C THR A 101 4.65 2.73 -14.71
N ASP A 102 4.93 3.44 -15.81
CA ASP A 102 6.09 4.32 -15.91
C ASP A 102 6.02 5.49 -14.92
N GLN A 103 4.83 6.08 -14.75
CA GLN A 103 4.63 7.16 -13.78
C GLN A 103 4.83 6.69 -12.34
N TYR A 104 4.23 5.54 -11.97
CA TYR A 104 4.42 4.99 -10.64
C TYR A 104 5.87 4.54 -10.39
N LYS A 105 6.56 3.99 -11.39
CA LYS A 105 7.98 3.66 -11.31
C LYS A 105 8.82 4.92 -11.06
N ASN A 106 8.53 6.03 -11.75
CA ASN A 106 9.18 7.31 -11.50
C ASN A 106 8.97 7.81 -10.06
N ASP A 107 7.72 7.73 -9.57
CA ASP A 107 7.38 8.13 -8.21
C ASP A 107 8.14 7.28 -7.16
N ILE A 108 8.14 5.95 -7.30
CA ILE A 108 8.84 5.07 -6.36
C ILE A 108 10.35 5.31 -6.42
N ALA A 109 10.93 5.41 -7.61
CA ALA A 109 12.36 5.65 -7.77
C ALA A 109 12.82 6.96 -7.11
N THR A 110 12.00 8.02 -7.20
CA THR A 110 12.24 9.28 -6.50
C THR A 110 12.19 9.09 -4.98
N ARG A 111 11.21 8.31 -4.48
CA ARG A 111 11.00 8.07 -3.05
C ARG A 111 12.05 7.20 -2.40
N ILE A 112 12.64 6.24 -3.15
CA ILE A 112 13.77 5.43 -2.67
C ILE A 112 14.95 6.32 -2.27
N GLY A 113 15.20 7.43 -3.00
CA GLY A 113 16.25 8.39 -2.69
C GLY A 113 15.88 9.44 -1.62
N THR A 114 14.64 9.45 -1.14
CA THR A 114 14.18 10.43 -0.16
C THR A 114 14.58 10.00 1.25
N PRO A 115 15.13 10.90 2.09
CA PRO A 115 15.41 10.59 3.50
C PRO A 115 14.17 10.07 4.23
N ILE A 116 14.39 9.24 5.26
CA ILE A 116 13.30 8.66 6.06
C ILE A 116 12.40 9.79 6.59
N GLY A 117 11.09 9.65 6.37
CA GLY A 117 10.07 10.64 6.70
C GLY A 117 9.05 10.79 5.59
N ARG A 118 8.50 11.99 5.47
CA ARG A 118 7.49 12.28 4.43
C ARG A 118 7.96 11.87 3.05
N SER A 119 7.09 11.22 2.31
CA SER A 119 7.33 10.76 0.95
C SER A 119 8.45 9.71 0.78
N SER A 120 9.00 9.17 1.87
CA SER A 120 9.98 8.09 1.77
C SER A 120 9.33 6.75 1.40
N TRP A 121 10.10 5.92 0.70
CA TRP A 121 9.77 4.53 0.45
C TRP A 121 10.82 3.66 1.12
N MET A 122 10.39 2.84 2.09
CA MET A 122 11.27 2.13 3.01
C MET A 122 11.17 0.62 2.81
N LEU A 123 12.27 -0.06 3.09
CA LEU A 123 12.37 -1.51 3.13
C LEU A 123 12.72 -1.97 4.55
N ASN A 124 12.34 -3.20 4.88
CA ASN A 124 12.83 -3.85 6.08
C ASN A 124 14.35 -4.11 5.96
N ALA A 125 15.05 -4.07 7.09
CA ALA A 125 16.50 -4.25 7.14
C ALA A 125 16.95 -5.66 6.70
N ASP A 126 16.07 -6.65 6.80
CA ASP A 126 16.26 -8.04 6.40
C ASP A 126 15.84 -8.34 4.94
N CYS A 127 15.66 -7.28 4.15
CA CYS A 127 15.32 -7.42 2.74
C CYS A 127 16.36 -8.29 2.00
N SER A 128 15.88 -9.32 1.29
CA SER A 128 16.75 -10.25 0.58
C SER A 128 17.43 -9.59 -0.62
N ARG A 129 18.59 -10.13 -0.99
CA ARG A 129 19.29 -9.73 -2.21
C ARG A 129 18.42 -9.95 -3.45
N GLU A 130 17.67 -11.05 -3.52
CA GLU A 130 16.76 -11.33 -4.65
C GLU A 130 15.70 -10.23 -4.79
N PHE A 131 15.13 -9.75 -3.68
CA PHE A 131 14.20 -8.62 -3.72
C PHE A 131 14.85 -7.35 -4.25
N ALA A 132 16.04 -7.02 -3.77
CA ALA A 132 16.79 -5.86 -4.23
C ALA A 132 17.14 -5.95 -5.73
N GLU A 133 17.49 -7.15 -6.22
CA GLU A 133 17.72 -7.39 -7.65
C GLU A 133 16.46 -7.13 -8.50
N HIS A 134 15.26 -7.51 -8.02
CA HIS A 134 14.00 -7.21 -8.69
C HIS A 134 13.70 -5.69 -8.71
N ILE A 135 13.87 -5.00 -7.58
CA ILE A 135 13.62 -3.55 -7.48
C ILE A 135 14.56 -2.74 -8.37
N THR A 136 15.77 -3.22 -8.58
CA THR A 136 16.80 -2.55 -9.40
C THR A 136 16.91 -3.14 -10.81
N SER A 137 16.01 -4.02 -11.21
CA SER A 137 16.05 -4.77 -12.47
C SER A 137 15.80 -3.91 -13.71
N GLU A 138 15.14 -2.78 -13.57
CA GLU A 138 14.82 -1.88 -14.66
C GLU A 138 15.62 -0.58 -14.61
N HIS A 139 15.63 0.13 -15.71
CA HIS A 139 16.16 1.49 -15.82
C HIS A 139 15.30 2.33 -16.75
N ARG A 140 15.37 3.64 -16.53
CA ARG A 140 14.65 4.60 -17.36
C ARG A 140 15.44 4.87 -18.63
N ILE A 141 14.77 4.83 -19.76
CA ILE A 141 15.31 5.17 -21.08
C ILE A 141 14.43 6.21 -21.76
N VAL A 142 14.97 6.83 -22.78
CA VAL A 142 14.23 7.71 -23.70
C VAL A 142 14.14 6.98 -25.03
N ASP A 143 12.92 6.75 -25.54
CA ASP A 143 12.69 6.11 -26.83
C ASP A 143 13.00 7.07 -28.01
N ASP A 144 12.97 6.53 -29.24
CA ASP A 144 13.25 7.29 -30.47
C ASP A 144 12.27 8.47 -30.71
N LYS A 145 11.16 8.49 -29.98
CA LYS A 145 10.15 9.57 -30.02
C LYS A 145 10.31 10.58 -28.88
N GLY A 146 11.40 10.47 -28.10
CA GLY A 146 11.68 11.35 -26.97
C GLY A 146 10.83 11.06 -25.73
N ARG A 147 10.20 9.88 -25.61
CA ARG A 147 9.36 9.51 -24.48
C ARG A 147 10.14 8.69 -23.47
N GLU A 148 10.04 9.08 -22.22
CA GLU A 148 10.59 8.29 -21.11
C GLU A 148 9.76 7.05 -20.86
N LYS A 149 10.43 5.91 -20.68
CA LYS A 149 9.85 4.62 -20.29
C LYS A 149 10.82 3.82 -19.45
N TRP A 150 10.30 2.86 -18.72
CA TRP A 150 11.11 1.89 -17.97
C TRP A 150 11.28 0.61 -18.78
N GLU A 151 12.50 0.12 -18.84
CA GLU A 151 12.83 -1.15 -19.49
C GLU A 151 13.68 -2.05 -18.60
N LEU A 152 13.46 -3.35 -18.75
CA LEU A 152 14.25 -4.36 -18.07
C LEU A 152 15.71 -4.29 -18.56
N LYS A 153 16.66 -4.24 -17.63
CA LYS A 153 18.09 -4.29 -17.96
C LYS A 153 18.43 -5.63 -18.61
N THR A 154 19.34 -5.63 -19.57
CA THR A 154 19.80 -6.86 -20.25
C THR A 154 20.39 -7.90 -19.28
N SER A 155 20.94 -7.46 -18.16
CA SER A 155 21.48 -8.32 -17.11
C SER A 155 20.42 -8.87 -16.14
N ALA A 156 19.21 -8.29 -16.13
CA ALA A 156 18.15 -8.68 -15.22
C ALA A 156 17.30 -9.82 -15.82
N LYS A 157 16.84 -10.71 -14.95
CA LYS A 157 16.02 -11.85 -15.36
C LYS A 157 14.53 -11.66 -15.07
N GLN A 158 14.20 -10.90 -14.03
CA GLN A 158 12.86 -10.77 -13.50
C GLN A 158 12.68 -9.39 -12.83
N ASN A 159 11.43 -8.88 -12.84
CA ASN A 159 11.02 -7.61 -12.22
C ASN A 159 9.73 -7.75 -11.38
N HIS A 160 9.26 -8.97 -11.16
CA HIS A 160 7.91 -9.21 -10.61
C HIS A 160 7.63 -8.45 -9.32
N TRP A 161 8.57 -8.39 -8.37
CA TRP A 161 8.37 -7.65 -7.12
C TRP A 161 8.41 -6.14 -7.34
N TRP A 162 9.12 -5.67 -8.38
CA TRP A 162 9.05 -4.27 -8.79
C TRP A 162 7.64 -3.91 -9.26
N ASP A 163 7.05 -4.72 -10.14
CA ASP A 163 5.68 -4.53 -10.60
C ASP A 163 4.66 -4.66 -9.45
N CYS A 164 4.88 -5.57 -8.50
CA CYS A 164 4.05 -5.66 -7.29
C CYS A 164 4.08 -4.35 -6.46
N CYS A 165 5.25 -3.72 -6.29
CA CYS A 165 5.37 -2.44 -5.61
C CYS A 165 4.62 -1.32 -6.36
N VAL A 166 4.71 -1.31 -7.69
CA VAL A 166 3.97 -0.38 -8.55
C VAL A 166 2.46 -0.54 -8.36
N TYR A 167 1.95 -1.77 -8.41
CA TYR A 167 0.53 -2.03 -8.23
C TYR A 167 0.05 -1.74 -6.80
N ALA A 168 0.86 -2.01 -5.79
CA ALA A 168 0.55 -1.64 -4.41
C ALA A 168 0.41 -0.12 -4.25
N PHE A 169 1.24 0.67 -4.93
CA PHE A 169 1.11 2.13 -4.93
C PHE A 169 -0.16 2.56 -5.69
N ALA A 170 -0.40 2.00 -6.87
CA ALA A 170 -1.57 2.30 -7.66
C ALA A 170 -2.87 2.05 -6.89
N VAL A 171 -2.97 0.92 -6.19
CA VAL A 171 -4.14 0.58 -5.38
C VAL A 171 -4.27 1.48 -4.15
N ALA A 172 -3.17 1.89 -3.52
CA ALA A 172 -3.22 2.86 -2.43
C ALA A 172 -3.78 4.22 -2.88
N ASP A 173 -3.50 4.64 -4.12
CA ASP A 173 -4.09 5.86 -4.69
C ASP A 173 -5.61 5.75 -4.88
N LEU A 174 -6.19 4.54 -5.09
CA LEU A 174 -7.65 4.36 -5.19
C LEU A 174 -8.38 4.76 -3.91
N VAL A 175 -7.75 4.61 -2.76
CA VAL A 175 -8.31 5.02 -1.47
C VAL A 175 -7.81 6.40 -1.03
N ASN A 176 -7.27 7.18 -1.98
CA ASN A 176 -6.79 8.53 -1.72
C ASN A 176 -5.78 8.61 -0.56
N MET A 177 -4.82 7.68 -0.51
CA MET A 177 -3.80 7.65 0.55
C MET A 177 -2.99 8.94 0.64
N ARG A 178 -2.95 9.74 -0.43
CA ARG A 178 -2.29 11.06 -0.45
C ARG A 178 -2.95 12.07 0.50
N ALA A 179 -4.23 11.83 0.87
CA ALA A 179 -4.97 12.67 1.82
C ALA A 179 -4.81 12.21 3.28
N LEU A 180 -4.07 11.12 3.55
CA LEU A 180 -3.80 10.71 4.92
C LEU A 180 -3.04 11.78 5.67
N GLN A 181 -3.61 12.19 6.81
CA GLN A 181 -3.00 13.17 7.72
C GLN A 181 -2.48 12.45 8.97
N GLU A 182 -1.46 13.04 9.60
CA GLU A 182 -1.04 12.60 10.92
C GLU A 182 -2.18 12.84 11.91
N ARG A 183 -2.51 11.82 12.69
CA ARG A 183 -3.41 12.00 13.81
C ARG A 183 -2.65 12.80 14.87
N ILE A 184 -3.05 14.03 15.11
CA ILE A 184 -2.60 14.77 16.29
C ILE A 184 -3.28 14.07 17.47
N ILE A 185 -2.54 13.22 18.16
CA ILE A 185 -2.97 12.72 19.48
C ILE A 185 -2.70 13.89 20.40
N GLU A 186 -3.73 14.69 20.70
CA GLU A 186 -3.68 15.59 21.83
C GLU A 186 -3.54 14.67 23.07
N GLU A 187 -2.37 14.71 23.70
CA GLU A 187 -2.23 14.10 25.03
C GLU A 187 -3.31 14.74 25.90
N PRO A 188 -4.10 13.96 26.64
CA PRO A 188 -5.04 14.55 27.56
C PRO A 188 -4.25 15.50 28.46
N ALA A 189 -4.67 16.77 28.48
CA ALA A 189 -4.06 17.75 29.37
C ALA A 189 -3.97 17.12 30.76
N ASP A 190 -2.75 17.06 31.27
CA ASP A 190 -2.46 16.57 32.62
C ASP A 190 -3.32 17.44 33.55
N THR A 191 -4.50 16.93 33.91
CA THR A 191 -5.31 17.53 34.95
C THR A 191 -4.49 17.36 36.22
N ALA A 192 -3.67 18.36 36.50
CA ALA A 192 -3.02 18.48 37.80
C ALA A 192 -4.14 18.26 38.84
N ALA A 193 -4.06 17.13 39.49
CA ALA A 193 -4.88 16.88 40.66
C ALA A 193 -4.50 17.97 41.64
N GLU A 194 -5.37 18.97 41.82
CA GLU A 194 -5.32 19.81 42.97
C GLU A 194 -5.57 18.89 44.15
N ASP A 195 -4.50 18.60 44.89
CA ASP A 195 -4.57 17.97 46.21
C ASP A 195 -5.41 18.90 47.10
N GLU A 196 -6.69 18.67 47.14
CA GLU A 196 -7.57 19.25 48.12
C GLU A 196 -7.25 18.51 49.44
N GLU A 197 -6.37 19.16 50.25
CA GLU A 197 -6.02 18.73 51.60
C GLU A 197 -7.28 18.74 52.45
N LEU A 198 -7.89 17.57 52.59
CA LEU A 198 -9.02 17.34 53.49
C LEU A 198 -8.58 17.61 54.92
N ALA A 199 -8.86 18.85 55.42
CA ALA A 199 -8.71 19.20 56.83
C ALA A 199 -9.62 18.30 57.71
N ILE A 200 -8.99 17.42 58.46
CA ILE A 200 -9.67 16.58 59.48
C ILE A 200 -10.03 17.50 60.65
N PRO A 201 -11.31 17.64 61.03
CA PRO A 201 -11.67 18.42 62.21
C PRO A 201 -11.23 17.69 63.47
N GLU A 202 -10.53 18.39 64.35
CA GLU A 202 -10.14 17.87 65.69
C GLU A 202 -11.37 17.61 66.57
N PRO A 203 -11.39 16.51 67.36
CA PRO A 203 -12.50 16.22 68.26
C PRO A 203 -12.41 17.12 69.52
N GLY A 204 -13.32 18.08 69.66
CA GLY A 204 -13.50 18.86 70.86
C GLY A 204 -13.98 18.02 72.04
N PHE A 205 -13.12 17.80 73.02
CA PHE A 205 -13.54 17.34 74.35
C PHE A 205 -13.87 18.55 75.22
N THR A 206 -15.12 18.66 75.67
CA THR A 206 -15.50 19.60 76.74
C THR A 206 -15.81 18.77 77.96
N ILE A 207 -15.18 19.09 79.09
CA ILE A 207 -15.46 18.60 80.48
C ILE A 207 -16.67 19.27 81.04
#